data_14d3faa7fb8a34e48b58f248c3e74476
#
_entry.id   14d3faa7fb8a34e48b58f248c3e74476
#
_cell.length_a   1.000
_cell.length_b   1.000
_cell.length_c   1.000
_cell.angle_alpha   90.00
_cell.angle_beta   90.00
_cell.angle_gamma   90.00
#
_symmetry.space_group_name_H-M   'P 1'
#
loop_
_entity.id
_entity.type
_entity.pdbx_description
1 polymer ?
#
loop_
_entity_poly.entity_id
_entity_poly.type
_entity_poly.pdbx_seq_one_letter_code
_entity_poly.pdbx_strand_id
1 'polypeptide(L)'
;LSFNNLMTKKTRTILTAFAGSIGIIGIALILSISNGIQLYIDRVQRDTLSSYPIQLQSETVDISSMVSSMTDNGGSGETHEDMDKIYSNNIMSDMMNTMVAEVQSNNLKEFKHYIENGGSDIKDYASAIEYTYDIPVNIYKSDTSDKVTQLNPNTMFDAMYGGSSQSSMSGMSMYSNSSVWSQLFDNKEILESQYTVLAGHWPESYNEVVLVVNENNEIDDYTLYSIGLKDPDEITEMIKAMMSGKSYTLDNDETTYTFDEILNTTFKLILPTDVYSYNESKEIWEDKSDNDIFMKNVVNNGTDIKIAGIIKPSEEAVSTSLSRGIGYTKELTEYIINGVNDSAIAKAQLADEDTDIFTGVPFDNNKDTPITMDDVQAYLESLPSDEQAQTRMFLSTMTDEQILDMFSQSVKAQTTDATLETNKSKLGITDLDDPSGINIYPSDFDSKEHIQNIISDYNTSQQKDGKDENVINYTDYVGIIMSSVTVIINAISYVLIAFVGISLIVSSIMIGIITYISVLER
;
A
#
# COMPACT_ATOMS: atom_id res chain seq x y z
N LEU A 1 44.60 -62.03 -0.39
CA LEU A 1 43.84 -62.90 0.54
C LEU A 1 42.45 -62.31 0.90
N SER A 2 42.30 -61.05 1.21
CA SER A 2 41.01 -60.43 1.60
C SER A 2 39.98 -60.41 0.44
N PHE A 3 40.41 -60.09 -0.79
CA PHE A 3 39.55 -60.05 -1.98
C PHE A 3 39.07 -61.44 -2.42
N ASN A 4 39.90 -62.48 -2.31
CA ASN A 4 39.52 -63.85 -2.61
C ASN A 4 38.49 -64.41 -1.59
N ASN A 5 38.60 -64.04 -0.33
CA ASN A 5 37.58 -64.41 0.70
C ASN A 5 36.24 -63.73 0.47
N LEU A 6 36.25 -62.49 -0.01
CA LEU A 6 35.04 -61.78 -0.46
C LEU A 6 34.36 -62.47 -1.65
N MET A 7 35.15 -62.99 -2.60
CA MET A 7 34.62 -63.66 -3.79
C MET A 7 34.15 -65.08 -3.58
N THR A 8 34.56 -65.77 -2.53
CA THR A 8 34.06 -67.10 -2.17
C THR A 8 32.66 -67.11 -1.56
N LYS A 9 32.23 -66.01 -0.96
CA LYS A 9 30.87 -65.85 -0.35
C LYS A 9 30.09 -64.74 -1.03
N LYS A 10 30.03 -64.72 -2.38
CA LYS A 10 29.46 -63.65 -3.22
C LYS A 10 28.07 -63.21 -2.80
N THR A 11 27.17 -64.13 -2.53
CA THR A 11 25.77 -63.85 -2.17
C THR A 11 25.69 -63.05 -0.88
N ARG A 12 26.48 -63.38 0.13
CA ARG A 12 26.49 -62.69 1.42
C ARG A 12 27.05 -61.27 1.28
N THR A 13 28.18 -61.15 0.57
CA THR A 13 28.82 -59.84 0.31
C THR A 13 27.87 -58.90 -0.43
N ILE A 14 27.19 -59.43 -1.47
CA ILE A 14 26.15 -58.66 -2.20
C ILE A 14 25.01 -58.24 -1.30
N LEU A 15 24.44 -59.16 -0.47
CA LEU A 15 23.36 -58.84 0.44
C LEU A 15 23.75 -57.78 1.49
N THR A 16 24.97 -57.88 2.05
CA THR A 16 25.45 -56.87 3.04
C THR A 16 25.67 -55.53 2.38
N ALA A 17 26.26 -55.49 1.17
CA ALA A 17 26.46 -54.27 0.40
C ALA A 17 25.11 -53.65 0.01
N PHE A 18 24.16 -54.46 -0.41
CA PHE A 18 22.79 -54.01 -0.76
C PHE A 18 22.05 -53.43 0.45
N ALA A 19 22.09 -54.12 1.60
CA ALA A 19 21.44 -53.64 2.82
C ALA A 19 22.05 -52.30 3.31
N GLY A 20 23.39 -52.16 3.26
CA GLY A 20 24.05 -50.90 3.58
C GLY A 20 23.76 -49.77 2.58
N SER A 21 23.72 -50.13 1.28
CA SER A 21 23.42 -49.16 0.21
C SER A 21 21.99 -48.64 0.28
N ILE A 22 21.00 -49.47 0.56
CA ILE A 22 19.60 -49.02 0.70
C ILE A 22 19.44 -48.00 1.81
N GLY A 23 20.09 -48.23 2.96
CA GLY A 23 20.07 -47.28 4.06
C GLY A 23 20.69 -45.92 3.68
N ILE A 24 21.86 -45.94 3.03
CA ILE A 24 22.54 -44.70 2.61
C ILE A 24 21.76 -43.97 1.51
N ILE A 25 21.23 -44.72 0.52
CA ILE A 25 20.40 -44.14 -0.54
C ILE A 25 19.13 -43.52 0.05
N GLY A 26 18.47 -44.23 0.99
CA GLY A 26 17.27 -43.72 1.66
C GLY A 26 17.55 -42.39 2.40
N ILE A 27 18.63 -42.32 3.15
CA ILE A 27 19.05 -41.12 3.86
C ILE A 27 19.38 -39.98 2.87
N ALA A 28 20.15 -40.30 1.82
CA ALA A 28 20.52 -39.29 0.82
C ALA A 28 19.30 -38.72 0.08
N LEU A 29 18.34 -39.57 -0.29
CA LEU A 29 17.08 -39.12 -0.92
C LEU A 29 16.25 -38.24 0.02
N ILE A 30 16.09 -38.64 1.29
CA ILE A 30 15.31 -37.87 2.28
C ILE A 30 15.98 -36.52 2.55
N LEU A 31 17.32 -36.49 2.72
CA LEU A 31 18.05 -35.24 2.90
C LEU A 31 17.96 -34.33 1.67
N SER A 32 18.06 -34.91 0.46
CA SER A 32 17.90 -34.12 -0.77
C SER A 32 16.49 -33.53 -0.92
N ILE A 33 15.45 -34.31 -0.60
CA ILE A 33 14.06 -33.85 -0.62
C ILE A 33 13.87 -32.79 0.47
N SER A 34 14.35 -33.03 1.69
CA SER A 34 14.27 -32.07 2.80
C SER A 34 14.94 -30.74 2.46
N ASN A 35 16.15 -30.80 1.89
CA ASN A 35 16.84 -29.60 1.46
C ASN A 35 16.11 -28.87 0.31
N GLY A 36 15.57 -29.63 -0.64
CA GLY A 36 14.78 -29.07 -1.74
C GLY A 36 13.50 -28.38 -1.25
N ILE A 37 12.81 -28.99 -0.30
CA ILE A 37 11.61 -28.41 0.34
C ILE A 37 12.01 -27.15 1.13
N GLN A 38 13.12 -27.17 1.88
CA GLN A 38 13.58 -26.01 2.62
C GLN A 38 13.89 -24.82 1.69
N LEU A 39 14.62 -25.06 0.61
CA LEU A 39 14.92 -24.03 -0.40
C LEU A 39 13.65 -23.49 -1.06
N TYR A 40 12.66 -24.34 -1.31
CA TYR A 40 11.37 -23.90 -1.84
C TYR A 40 10.61 -23.05 -0.83
N ILE A 41 10.59 -23.45 0.45
CA ILE A 41 9.98 -22.71 1.55
C ILE A 41 10.63 -21.32 1.69
N ASP A 42 11.98 -21.26 1.72
CA ASP A 42 12.72 -20.00 1.83
C ASP A 42 12.42 -19.07 0.65
N ARG A 43 12.22 -19.61 -0.56
CA ARG A 43 11.80 -18.84 -1.73
C ARG A 43 10.37 -18.30 -1.57
N VAL A 44 9.41 -19.18 -1.23
CA VAL A 44 8.00 -18.79 -1.00
C VAL A 44 7.92 -17.71 0.08
N GLN A 45 8.67 -17.87 1.16
CA GLN A 45 8.72 -16.89 2.25
C GLN A 45 9.23 -15.54 1.75
N ARG A 46 10.36 -15.50 1.05
CA ARG A 46 10.95 -14.28 0.52
C ARG A 46 10.02 -13.57 -0.46
N ASP A 47 9.46 -14.32 -1.42
CA ASP A 47 8.56 -13.75 -2.43
C ASP A 47 7.27 -13.24 -1.78
N THR A 48 6.74 -13.95 -0.78
CA THR A 48 5.56 -13.51 0.00
C THR A 48 5.87 -12.24 0.80
N LEU A 49 7.00 -12.20 1.52
CA LEU A 49 7.36 -11.03 2.34
C LEU A 49 7.70 -9.80 1.50
N SER A 50 8.22 -9.98 0.28
CA SER A 50 8.45 -8.88 -0.66
C SER A 50 7.16 -8.34 -1.30
N SER A 51 6.06 -9.11 -1.21
CA SER A 51 4.74 -8.70 -1.70
C SER A 51 3.84 -8.16 -0.59
N TYR A 52 4.13 -8.49 0.66
CA TYR A 52 3.31 -8.11 1.83
C TYR A 52 4.19 -7.56 2.95
N PRO A 53 4.52 -6.26 2.92
CA PRO A 53 5.33 -5.61 3.95
C PRO A 53 4.59 -5.48 5.28
N ILE A 54 5.34 -5.14 6.33
CA ILE A 54 4.78 -4.51 7.53
C ILE A 54 4.43 -3.08 7.13
N GLN A 55 3.13 -2.76 7.12
CA GLN A 55 2.61 -1.47 6.69
C GLN A 55 2.29 -0.58 7.88
N LEU A 56 2.93 0.55 7.95
CA LEU A 56 2.65 1.62 8.90
C LEU A 56 2.01 2.77 8.12
N GLN A 57 0.79 3.15 8.48
CA GLN A 57 0.06 4.25 7.87
C GLN A 57 -0.04 5.41 8.85
N SER A 58 -0.09 6.66 8.36
CA SER A 58 -0.28 7.85 9.19
C SER A 58 -1.59 7.79 9.98
N GLU A 59 -2.62 7.18 9.38
CA GLU A 59 -3.89 6.87 10.04
C GLU A 59 -4.12 5.36 9.95
N THR A 60 -4.45 4.72 11.06
CA THR A 60 -4.74 3.29 11.11
C THR A 60 -6.00 3.00 11.91
N VAL A 61 -6.73 1.98 11.47
CA VAL A 61 -7.88 1.42 12.20
C VAL A 61 -7.51 0.00 12.60
N ASP A 62 -7.68 -0.33 13.87
CA ASP A 62 -7.45 -1.70 14.33
C ASP A 62 -8.52 -2.65 13.79
N ILE A 63 -8.18 -3.35 12.72
CA ILE A 63 -9.05 -4.36 12.10
C ILE A 63 -8.74 -5.78 12.56
N SER A 64 -7.87 -5.97 13.56
CA SER A 64 -7.46 -7.30 14.06
C SER A 64 -8.65 -8.11 14.53
N SER A 65 -9.61 -7.46 15.20
CA SER A 65 -10.86 -8.08 15.64
C SER A 65 -11.73 -8.53 14.45
N MET A 66 -11.80 -7.73 13.39
CA MET A 66 -12.55 -8.06 12.17
C MET A 66 -11.93 -9.25 11.41
N VAL A 67 -10.61 -9.26 11.26
CA VAL A 67 -9.90 -10.35 10.60
C VAL A 67 -9.99 -11.63 11.43
N SER A 68 -9.86 -11.55 12.75
CA SER A 68 -10.06 -12.70 13.65
C SER A 68 -11.47 -13.27 13.52
N SER A 69 -12.49 -12.42 13.49
CA SER A 69 -13.90 -12.84 13.31
C SER A 69 -14.14 -13.50 11.95
N MET A 70 -13.47 -13.03 10.88
CA MET A 70 -13.55 -13.63 9.54
C MET A 70 -12.81 -14.97 9.44
N THR A 71 -11.66 -15.12 10.10
CA THR A 71 -10.89 -16.35 10.09
C THR A 71 -11.50 -17.42 10.99
N ASP A 72 -12.02 -17.06 12.14
CA ASP A 72 -12.74 -17.99 13.05
C ASP A 72 -14.06 -18.49 12.43
N ASN A 73 -14.72 -17.66 11.61
CA ASN A 73 -15.98 -18.07 10.95
C ASN A 73 -15.79 -18.91 9.68
N GLY A 74 -14.56 -19.06 9.17
CA GLY A 74 -14.25 -19.90 8.01
C GLY A 74 -14.24 -21.42 8.28
N GLY A 75 -14.45 -21.88 9.51
CA GLY A 75 -14.45 -23.32 9.77
C GLY A 75 -14.50 -23.85 11.20
N SER A 76 -14.36 -23.04 12.22
CA SER A 76 -14.50 -23.51 13.60
C SER A 76 -14.98 -22.39 14.52
N GLY A 77 -16.29 -22.17 14.55
CA GLY A 77 -16.90 -21.42 15.65
C GLY A 77 -16.48 -22.06 16.99
N GLU A 78 -16.39 -21.25 18.05
CA GLU A 78 -16.13 -21.78 19.40
C GLU A 78 -17.03 -22.99 19.66
N THR A 79 -16.42 -24.09 20.05
CA THR A 79 -17.18 -25.29 20.48
C THR A 79 -17.79 -24.97 21.82
N HIS A 80 -19.08 -24.73 21.82
CA HIS A 80 -19.84 -24.51 23.04
C HIS A 80 -20.07 -25.84 23.76
N GLU A 81 -19.96 -25.85 25.09
CA GLU A 81 -20.17 -27.05 25.92
C GLU A 81 -21.64 -27.55 25.85
N ASP A 82 -22.59 -26.66 25.61
CA ASP A 82 -24.02 -26.96 25.54
C ASP A 82 -24.55 -26.76 24.11
N MET A 83 -24.63 -27.86 23.36
CA MET A 83 -25.08 -27.84 21.96
C MET A 83 -26.60 -27.83 21.79
N ASP A 84 -27.37 -27.81 22.90
CA ASP A 84 -28.83 -27.74 22.87
C ASP A 84 -29.34 -26.28 22.80
N LYS A 85 -28.45 -25.31 22.66
CA LYS A 85 -28.76 -23.88 22.57
C LYS A 85 -28.26 -23.27 21.26
N ILE A 86 -28.92 -22.19 20.84
CA ILE A 86 -28.45 -21.36 19.73
C ILE A 86 -27.69 -20.19 20.34
N TYR A 87 -26.45 -20.05 19.92
CA TYR A 87 -25.55 -18.96 20.33
C TYR A 87 -25.55 -17.87 19.26
N SER A 88 -25.61 -16.61 19.71
CA SER A 88 -25.50 -15.49 18.78
C SER A 88 -24.03 -15.29 18.39
N ASN A 89 -23.79 -15.10 17.11
CA ASN A 89 -22.50 -14.67 16.60
C ASN A 89 -22.60 -13.17 16.25
N ASN A 90 -21.76 -12.36 16.87
CA ASN A 90 -21.87 -10.90 16.83
C ASN A 90 -21.08 -10.26 15.67
N ILE A 91 -20.75 -10.99 14.60
CA ILE A 91 -19.93 -10.52 13.46
C ILE A 91 -20.36 -9.13 12.96
N MET A 92 -21.66 -8.92 12.81
CA MET A 92 -22.18 -7.63 12.32
C MET A 92 -21.93 -6.51 13.34
N SER A 93 -22.09 -6.79 14.63
CA SER A 93 -21.85 -5.82 15.70
C SER A 93 -20.36 -5.49 15.80
N ASP A 94 -19.51 -6.50 15.69
CA ASP A 94 -18.05 -6.32 15.73
C ASP A 94 -17.57 -5.56 14.50
N MET A 95 -18.10 -5.87 13.32
CA MET A 95 -17.84 -5.12 12.09
C MET A 95 -18.30 -3.64 12.20
N MET A 96 -19.49 -3.40 12.76
CA MET A 96 -19.99 -2.03 12.97
C MET A 96 -19.16 -1.29 14.03
N ASN A 97 -18.77 -1.95 15.10
CA ASN A 97 -17.91 -1.36 16.13
C ASN A 97 -16.52 -1.01 15.57
N THR A 98 -15.96 -1.84 14.69
CA THR A 98 -14.67 -1.57 14.01
C THR A 98 -14.80 -0.39 13.03
N MET A 99 -15.93 -0.26 12.34
CA MET A 99 -16.19 0.89 11.45
C MET A 99 -16.33 2.22 12.21
N VAL A 100 -16.73 2.18 13.49
CA VAL A 100 -16.87 3.35 14.39
C VAL A 100 -15.66 3.47 15.32
N ALA A 101 -14.69 2.55 15.21
CA ALA A 101 -13.46 2.59 16.00
C ALA A 101 -12.71 3.91 15.76
N GLU A 102 -12.14 4.44 16.81
CA GLU A 102 -11.35 5.66 16.77
C GLU A 102 -10.15 5.45 15.82
N VAL A 103 -10.03 6.30 14.81
CA VAL A 103 -8.87 6.32 13.93
C VAL A 103 -7.67 6.71 14.78
N GLN A 104 -6.66 5.85 14.82
CA GLN A 104 -5.40 6.12 15.51
C GLN A 104 -4.43 6.76 14.54
N SER A 105 -3.78 7.83 14.95
CA SER A 105 -2.74 8.49 14.16
C SER A 105 -1.35 8.00 14.59
N ASN A 106 -0.46 7.83 13.62
CA ASN A 106 0.94 7.49 13.82
C ASN A 106 1.83 8.67 13.45
N ASN A 107 2.76 9.03 14.32
CA ASN A 107 3.81 10.01 14.00
C ASN A 107 4.92 9.36 13.17
N LEU A 108 4.67 9.20 11.86
CA LEU A 108 5.60 8.54 10.95
C LEU A 108 6.87 9.37 10.70
N LYS A 109 6.82 10.69 10.87
CA LYS A 109 7.98 11.58 10.79
C LYS A 109 9.03 11.21 11.84
N GLU A 110 8.62 11.10 13.10
CA GLU A 110 9.53 10.73 14.20
C GLU A 110 10.03 9.28 14.06
N PHE A 111 9.16 8.38 13.58
CA PHE A 111 9.56 6.99 13.37
C PHE A 111 10.54 6.86 12.18
N LYS A 112 10.34 7.58 11.08
CA LYS A 112 11.30 7.67 9.98
C LYS A 112 12.65 8.19 10.47
N HIS A 113 12.64 9.27 11.25
CA HIS A 113 13.86 9.80 11.86
C HIS A 113 14.59 8.75 12.72
N TYR A 114 13.84 7.97 13.49
CA TYR A 114 14.39 6.87 14.30
C TYR A 114 15.05 5.79 13.43
N ILE A 115 14.41 5.38 12.31
CA ILE A 115 14.97 4.40 11.36
C ILE A 115 16.23 4.94 10.68
N GLU A 116 16.22 6.20 10.26
CA GLU A 116 17.27 6.74 9.39
C GLU A 116 18.50 7.22 10.16
N ASN A 117 18.34 7.69 11.38
CA ASN A 117 19.42 8.31 12.16
C ASN A 117 20.06 7.38 13.19
N GLY A 118 20.01 6.07 12.99
CA GLY A 118 20.72 5.08 13.80
C GLY A 118 20.05 4.79 15.15
N GLY A 119 18.78 5.12 15.30
CA GLY A 119 17.97 4.74 16.46
C GLY A 119 17.62 3.24 16.47
N SER A 120 17.71 2.56 15.32
CA SER A 120 17.39 1.15 15.16
C SER A 120 18.30 0.45 14.15
N ASP A 121 18.30 -0.87 14.21
CA ASP A 121 18.95 -1.78 13.28
C ASP A 121 17.93 -2.42 12.29
N ILE A 122 16.73 -1.83 12.12
CA ILE A 122 15.70 -2.30 11.18
C ILE A 122 16.26 -2.54 9.78
N LYS A 123 17.19 -1.67 9.33
CA LYS A 123 17.81 -1.77 8.00
C LYS A 123 18.59 -3.07 7.79
N ASP A 124 19.09 -3.70 8.85
CA ASP A 124 19.83 -4.96 8.78
C ASP A 124 18.90 -6.17 8.58
N TYR A 125 17.62 -6.02 8.94
CA TYR A 125 16.59 -7.06 8.85
C TYR A 125 15.62 -6.84 7.68
N ALA A 126 15.58 -5.65 7.09
CA ALA A 126 14.73 -5.32 5.97
C ALA A 126 15.45 -5.49 4.62
N SER A 127 14.79 -6.13 3.66
CA SER A 127 15.25 -6.17 2.26
C SER A 127 15.02 -4.83 1.55
N ALA A 128 13.99 -4.08 1.99
CA ALA A 128 13.75 -2.70 1.61
C ALA A 128 12.88 -1.99 2.64
N ILE A 129 12.95 -0.66 2.65
CA ILE A 129 12.05 0.22 3.40
C ILE A 129 11.58 1.29 2.40
N GLU A 130 10.27 1.35 2.17
CA GLU A 130 9.66 2.31 1.27
C GLU A 130 8.85 3.32 2.06
N TYR A 131 9.01 4.57 1.68
CA TYR A 131 8.19 5.69 2.18
C TYR A 131 7.17 6.03 1.11
N THR A 132 5.90 6.01 1.48
CA THR A 132 4.80 6.39 0.60
C THR A 132 4.26 7.75 1.00
N TYR A 133 3.76 8.49 0.00
CA TYR A 133 3.23 9.82 0.17
C TYR A 133 1.88 9.90 -0.52
N ASP A 134 0.92 10.54 0.13
CA ASP A 134 -0.41 10.75 -0.45
C ASP A 134 -0.38 11.96 -1.40
N ILE A 135 0.24 11.76 -2.56
CA ILE A 135 0.37 12.76 -3.61
C ILE A 135 -0.33 12.31 -4.88
N PRO A 136 -1.05 13.22 -5.56
CA PRO A 136 -1.66 12.89 -6.84
C PRO A 136 -0.61 12.82 -7.95
N VAL A 137 -0.53 11.65 -8.61
CA VAL A 137 0.29 11.43 -9.81
C VAL A 137 -0.59 11.68 -11.04
N ASN A 138 -0.64 12.94 -11.51
CA ASN A 138 -1.53 13.35 -12.59
C ASN A 138 -0.90 13.07 -13.96
N ILE A 139 -1.37 12.03 -14.62
CA ILE A 139 -0.89 11.60 -15.94
C ILE A 139 -1.95 11.91 -17.00
N TYR A 140 -1.50 12.52 -18.08
CA TYR A 140 -2.31 12.88 -19.24
C TYR A 140 -1.78 12.23 -20.51
N LYS A 141 -2.69 12.02 -21.48
CA LYS A 141 -2.31 11.62 -22.82
C LYS A 141 -1.49 12.73 -23.48
N SER A 142 -0.36 12.37 -24.13
CA SER A 142 0.52 13.37 -24.79
C SER A 142 -0.15 14.05 -25.97
N ASP A 143 -1.01 13.35 -26.70
CA ASP A 143 -1.77 13.92 -27.82
C ASP A 143 -3.00 14.67 -27.32
N THR A 144 -2.96 15.99 -27.43
CA THR A 144 -4.04 16.92 -27.08
C THR A 144 -4.76 17.49 -28.30
N SER A 145 -4.58 16.91 -29.51
CA SER A 145 -5.13 17.45 -30.76
C SER A 145 -6.66 17.49 -30.74
N ASP A 146 -7.30 16.46 -30.24
CA ASP A 146 -8.75 16.34 -30.12
C ASP A 146 -9.24 16.94 -28.79
N LYS A 147 -8.81 16.35 -27.67
CA LYS A 147 -9.17 16.75 -26.31
C LYS A 147 -8.02 16.55 -25.33
N VAL A 148 -8.07 17.20 -24.18
CA VAL A 148 -7.20 16.89 -23.04
C VAL A 148 -7.79 15.67 -22.32
N THR A 149 -7.01 14.59 -22.18
CA THR A 149 -7.45 13.35 -21.54
C THR A 149 -6.55 13.01 -20.37
N GLN A 150 -7.10 13.01 -19.17
CA GLN A 150 -6.42 12.53 -17.96
C GLN A 150 -6.52 10.99 -17.91
N LEU A 151 -5.39 10.34 -17.65
CA LEU A 151 -5.26 8.88 -17.59
C LEU A 151 -5.14 8.39 -16.14
N ASN A 152 -4.52 9.19 -15.28
CA ASN A 152 -4.38 8.95 -13.85
C ASN A 152 -4.48 10.29 -13.07
N PRO A 153 -5.12 10.36 -11.89
CA PRO A 153 -5.95 9.33 -11.25
C PRO A 153 -7.13 8.94 -12.14
N ASN A 154 -7.57 7.70 -11.95
CA ASN A 154 -8.60 7.16 -12.81
C ASN A 154 -9.98 7.71 -12.42
N THR A 155 -10.56 8.52 -13.28
CA THR A 155 -11.88 9.14 -13.10
C THR A 155 -13.04 8.14 -13.03
N MET A 156 -12.79 6.85 -13.26
CA MET A 156 -13.81 5.80 -13.23
C MET A 156 -14.44 5.67 -11.83
N PHE A 157 -13.66 5.73 -10.78
CA PHE A 157 -14.16 5.69 -9.40
C PHE A 157 -14.93 6.97 -9.05
N ASP A 158 -14.43 8.11 -9.48
CA ASP A 158 -15.10 9.41 -9.26
C ASP A 158 -16.45 9.46 -9.99
N ALA A 159 -16.53 8.93 -11.22
CA ALA A 159 -17.76 8.85 -11.98
C ALA A 159 -18.78 7.88 -11.35
N MET A 160 -18.32 6.79 -10.73
CA MET A 160 -19.18 5.75 -10.14
C MET A 160 -19.74 6.18 -8.78
N TYR A 161 -19.00 6.94 -8.00
CA TYR A 161 -19.36 7.35 -6.63
C TYR A 161 -19.63 8.85 -6.47
N GLY A 162 -19.61 9.61 -7.58
CA GLY A 162 -20.04 11.01 -7.61
C GLY A 162 -19.14 11.95 -6.83
N GLY A 163 -17.88 12.04 -7.19
CA GLY A 163 -16.91 13.14 -6.93
C GLY A 163 -16.88 13.90 -5.59
N SER A 164 -17.70 13.55 -4.60
CA SER A 164 -17.91 14.38 -3.39
C SER A 164 -17.71 13.66 -2.04
N SER A 165 -17.11 12.45 -2.04
CA SER A 165 -16.99 11.66 -0.79
C SER A 165 -15.53 11.30 -0.47
N GLN A 166 -14.64 12.26 -0.48
CA GLN A 166 -13.24 12.03 -0.10
C GLN A 166 -13.03 11.79 1.40
N SER A 167 -14.03 12.00 2.24
CA SER A 167 -13.86 11.97 3.69
C SER A 167 -14.43 10.75 4.43
N SER A 168 -15.15 9.84 3.75
CA SER A 168 -15.83 8.75 4.49
C SER A 168 -15.40 7.33 4.12
N MET A 169 -14.54 7.11 3.14
CA MET A 169 -14.14 5.78 2.69
C MET A 169 -12.62 5.53 2.66
N SER A 170 -11.80 6.34 3.31
CA SER A 170 -10.36 6.09 3.43
C SER A 170 -10.04 4.73 4.09
N GLY A 171 -10.92 4.22 4.94
CA GLY A 171 -10.81 2.87 5.50
C GLY A 171 -11.08 1.72 4.51
N MET A 172 -11.77 1.99 3.38
CA MET A 172 -12.14 0.96 2.40
C MET A 172 -11.24 0.97 1.16
N SER A 173 -10.44 2.02 0.97
CA SER A 173 -9.42 2.10 -0.09
C SER A 173 -8.25 1.13 0.13
N MET A 174 -8.11 0.55 1.32
CA MET A 174 -7.14 -0.50 1.62
C MET A 174 -7.33 -1.78 0.78
N TYR A 175 -8.54 -2.05 0.27
CA TYR A 175 -8.83 -3.20 -0.60
C TYR A 175 -8.77 -2.88 -2.10
N SER A 176 -8.73 -1.63 -2.49
CA SER A 176 -8.60 -1.25 -3.89
C SER A 176 -7.18 -0.77 -4.20
N ASN A 177 -6.23 -1.70 -4.23
CA ASN A 177 -4.97 -1.51 -4.96
C ASN A 177 -5.29 -1.51 -6.48
N SER A 178 -6.24 -0.66 -6.87
CA SER A 178 -6.75 -0.55 -8.23
C SER A 178 -6.04 0.56 -9.02
N SER A 179 -5.01 1.19 -8.43
CA SER A 179 -4.19 2.13 -9.17
C SER A 179 -3.37 1.36 -10.21
N VAL A 180 -3.56 1.71 -11.49
CA VAL A 180 -2.72 1.18 -12.57
C VAL A 180 -1.30 1.71 -12.47
N TRP A 181 -1.12 2.90 -11.91
CA TRP A 181 0.17 3.54 -11.70
C TRP A 181 0.63 3.32 -10.27
N SER A 182 1.71 2.56 -10.10
CA SER A 182 2.24 2.20 -8.79
C SER A 182 3.76 2.37 -8.73
N GLN A 183 4.27 2.74 -7.58
CA GLN A 183 5.71 2.82 -7.37
C GLN A 183 6.31 1.42 -7.40
N LEU A 184 7.42 1.26 -8.11
CA LEU A 184 8.22 0.04 -8.14
C LEU A 184 8.93 -0.15 -6.79
N PHE A 185 9.14 -1.39 -6.44
CA PHE A 185 9.93 -1.78 -5.29
C PHE A 185 11.37 -1.24 -5.41
N ASP A 186 11.86 -0.55 -4.36
CA ASP A 186 13.19 0.08 -4.36
C ASP A 186 14.30 -0.93 -4.03
N ASN A 187 14.30 -2.08 -4.74
CA ASN A 187 15.35 -3.07 -4.68
C ASN A 187 15.46 -3.79 -6.03
N LYS A 188 16.50 -3.43 -6.78
CA LYS A 188 16.71 -3.95 -8.13
C LYS A 188 16.91 -5.46 -8.19
N GLU A 189 17.59 -6.06 -7.21
CA GLU A 189 17.84 -7.51 -7.18
C GLU A 189 16.54 -8.29 -7.01
N ILE A 190 15.63 -7.78 -6.19
CA ILE A 190 14.31 -8.39 -6.00
C ILE A 190 13.46 -8.22 -7.26
N LEU A 191 13.44 -7.02 -7.86
CA LEU A 191 12.72 -6.80 -9.11
C LEU A 191 13.22 -7.72 -10.24
N GLU A 192 14.54 -7.84 -10.42
CA GLU A 192 15.13 -8.72 -11.43
C GLU A 192 14.87 -10.22 -11.14
N SER A 193 14.65 -10.60 -9.89
CA SER A 193 14.25 -11.97 -9.53
C SER A 193 12.77 -12.25 -9.78
N GLN A 194 11.93 -11.24 -9.63
CA GLN A 194 10.47 -11.36 -9.78
C GLN A 194 10.00 -11.21 -11.23
N TYR A 195 10.73 -10.47 -12.06
CA TYR A 195 10.29 -10.15 -13.41
C TYR A 195 11.37 -10.44 -14.47
N THR A 196 10.88 -10.74 -15.66
CA THR A 196 11.69 -10.86 -16.88
C THR A 196 11.34 -9.71 -17.82
N VAL A 197 12.35 -9.02 -18.35
CA VAL A 197 12.17 -7.97 -19.35
C VAL A 197 11.89 -8.62 -20.71
N LEU A 198 10.73 -8.30 -21.30
CA LEU A 198 10.33 -8.77 -22.63
C LEU A 198 10.87 -7.88 -23.74
N ALA A 199 10.87 -6.56 -23.52
CA ALA A 199 11.35 -5.55 -24.46
C ALA A 199 11.77 -4.28 -23.70
N GLY A 200 12.69 -3.50 -24.27
CA GLY A 200 13.22 -2.30 -23.65
C GLY A 200 14.19 -2.59 -22.51
N HIS A 201 14.14 -1.81 -21.46
CA HIS A 201 15.01 -1.88 -20.29
C HIS A 201 14.29 -1.43 -19.01
N TRP A 202 14.90 -1.67 -17.85
CA TRP A 202 14.45 -1.11 -16.58
C TRP A 202 14.56 0.43 -16.58
N PRO A 203 13.68 1.16 -15.88
CA PRO A 203 13.80 2.61 -15.75
C PRO A 203 15.15 3.03 -15.20
N GLU A 204 15.79 4.01 -15.84
CA GLU A 204 17.09 4.59 -15.44
C GLU A 204 16.96 6.04 -15.00
N SER A 205 15.76 6.65 -15.17
CA SER A 205 15.48 8.03 -14.81
C SER A 205 14.04 8.19 -14.32
N TYR A 206 13.79 9.26 -13.57
CA TYR A 206 12.49 9.55 -12.95
C TYR A 206 11.30 9.57 -13.93
N ASN A 207 11.55 9.87 -15.19
CA ASN A 207 10.52 9.98 -16.23
C ASN A 207 10.40 8.72 -17.11
N GLU A 208 10.99 7.62 -16.70
CA GLU A 208 10.87 6.31 -17.31
C GLU A 208 10.00 5.39 -16.45
N VAL A 209 9.12 4.64 -17.10
CA VAL A 209 8.22 3.69 -16.44
C VAL A 209 8.26 2.34 -17.16
N VAL A 210 7.78 1.28 -16.52
CA VAL A 210 7.62 -0.04 -17.13
C VAL A 210 6.16 -0.43 -17.17
N LEU A 211 5.77 -1.13 -18.24
CA LEU A 211 4.49 -1.83 -18.31
C LEU A 211 4.66 -3.25 -17.80
N VAL A 212 3.83 -3.64 -16.85
CA VAL A 212 3.74 -5.01 -16.31
C VAL A 212 2.61 -5.73 -17.02
N VAL A 213 2.93 -6.82 -17.71
CA VAL A 213 1.97 -7.75 -18.32
C VAL A 213 1.87 -9.03 -17.50
N ASN A 214 0.81 -9.82 -17.70
CA ASN A 214 0.70 -11.11 -17.05
C ASN A 214 1.60 -12.19 -17.70
N GLU A 215 1.57 -13.41 -17.16
CA GLU A 215 2.37 -14.55 -17.66
C GLU A 215 2.11 -14.88 -19.14
N ASN A 216 0.92 -14.55 -19.66
CA ASN A 216 0.51 -14.79 -21.05
C ASN A 216 0.79 -13.61 -21.98
N ASN A 217 1.52 -12.58 -21.51
CA ASN A 217 1.75 -11.30 -22.21
C ASN A 217 0.44 -10.52 -22.47
N GLU A 218 -0.52 -10.58 -21.55
CA GLU A 218 -1.78 -9.87 -21.64
C GLU A 218 -1.80 -8.68 -20.68
N ILE A 219 -2.51 -7.64 -21.06
CA ILE A 219 -2.91 -6.51 -20.21
C ILE A 219 -4.42 -6.44 -20.17
N ASP A 220 -4.98 -6.10 -19.03
CA ASP A 220 -6.42 -5.97 -18.89
C ASP A 220 -6.94 -4.66 -19.50
N ASP A 221 -8.25 -4.63 -19.79
CA ASP A 221 -8.90 -3.45 -20.36
C ASP A 221 -8.72 -2.20 -19.50
N TYR A 222 -8.73 -2.35 -18.18
CA TYR A 222 -8.53 -1.25 -17.26
C TYR A 222 -7.16 -0.58 -17.44
N THR A 223 -6.12 -1.38 -17.64
CA THR A 223 -4.78 -0.88 -18.00
C THR A 223 -4.79 -0.20 -19.36
N LEU A 224 -5.49 -0.76 -20.38
CA LEU A 224 -5.59 -0.14 -21.70
C LEU A 224 -6.23 1.25 -21.68
N TYR A 225 -7.26 1.46 -20.86
CA TYR A 225 -7.86 2.78 -20.65
C TYR A 225 -6.90 3.71 -19.90
N SER A 226 -6.21 3.21 -18.87
CA SER A 226 -5.31 4.01 -18.05
C SER A 226 -3.99 4.40 -18.72
N ILE A 227 -3.66 3.79 -19.86
CA ILE A 227 -2.53 4.18 -20.72
C ILE A 227 -3.00 4.83 -22.04
N GLY A 228 -4.29 5.06 -22.18
CA GLY A 228 -4.88 5.80 -23.30
C GLY A 228 -4.86 5.07 -24.64
N LEU A 229 -4.68 3.73 -24.66
CA LEU A 229 -4.83 2.89 -25.85
C LEU A 229 -6.31 2.62 -26.19
N LYS A 230 -7.18 2.63 -25.17
CA LYS A 230 -8.63 2.77 -25.30
C LYS A 230 -9.07 4.13 -24.76
N ASP A 231 -10.20 4.67 -25.22
CA ASP A 231 -10.69 5.97 -24.76
C ASP A 231 -11.37 5.85 -23.38
N PRO A 232 -10.86 6.49 -22.32
CA PRO A 232 -11.46 6.41 -20.98
C PRO A 232 -12.90 6.93 -20.91
N ASP A 233 -13.33 7.78 -21.85
CA ASP A 233 -14.70 8.29 -21.89
C ASP A 233 -15.74 7.19 -22.16
N GLU A 234 -15.37 6.09 -22.82
CA GLU A 234 -16.25 4.94 -23.05
C GLU A 234 -16.76 4.35 -21.72
N ILE A 235 -15.89 4.28 -20.71
CA ILE A 235 -16.26 3.81 -19.37
C ILE A 235 -17.23 4.78 -18.71
N THR A 236 -16.97 6.08 -18.82
CA THR A 236 -17.86 7.12 -18.29
C THR A 236 -19.23 7.07 -18.93
N GLU A 237 -19.30 6.87 -20.25
CA GLU A 237 -20.55 6.72 -20.98
C GLU A 237 -21.30 5.44 -20.59
N MET A 238 -20.59 4.33 -20.42
CA MET A 238 -21.17 3.07 -19.93
C MET A 238 -21.81 3.24 -18.55
N ILE A 239 -21.10 3.89 -17.61
CA ILE A 239 -21.62 4.15 -16.26
C ILE A 239 -22.86 5.04 -16.32
N LYS A 240 -22.83 6.12 -17.09
CA LYS A 240 -23.99 7.01 -17.29
C LYS A 240 -25.20 6.27 -17.89
N ALA A 241 -24.97 5.39 -18.87
CA ALA A 241 -26.01 4.57 -19.47
C ALA A 241 -26.61 3.60 -18.42
N MET A 242 -25.76 2.93 -17.65
CA MET A 242 -26.19 2.00 -16.59
C MET A 242 -27.02 2.71 -15.50
N MET A 243 -26.57 3.89 -15.04
CA MET A 243 -27.33 4.71 -14.08
C MET A 243 -28.67 5.22 -14.65
N SER A 244 -28.74 5.38 -15.99
CA SER A 244 -29.96 5.79 -16.70
C SER A 244 -30.86 4.63 -17.09
N GLY A 245 -30.52 3.38 -16.69
CA GLY A 245 -31.27 2.17 -17.06
C GLY A 245 -31.21 1.82 -18.56
N LYS A 246 -30.21 2.33 -19.28
CA LYS A 246 -29.99 2.04 -20.70
C LYS A 246 -28.98 0.92 -20.85
N SER A 247 -29.14 0.09 -21.88
CA SER A 247 -28.13 -0.91 -22.26
C SER A 247 -26.96 -0.21 -22.95
N TYR A 248 -25.76 -0.52 -22.52
CA TYR A 248 -24.50 -0.14 -23.15
C TYR A 248 -23.66 -1.40 -23.35
N THR A 249 -22.99 -1.51 -24.47
CA THR A 249 -22.10 -2.65 -24.76
C THR A 249 -20.74 -2.06 -25.10
N LEU A 250 -19.72 -2.42 -24.32
CA LEU A 250 -18.34 -2.11 -24.67
C LEU A 250 -17.93 -2.96 -25.87
N ASP A 251 -17.05 -2.41 -26.67
CA ASP A 251 -16.42 -3.15 -27.76
C ASP A 251 -15.47 -4.19 -27.15
N ASN A 252 -15.76 -5.48 -27.44
CA ASN A 252 -14.99 -6.62 -26.94
C ASN A 252 -14.04 -7.18 -28.00
N ASP A 253 -13.71 -6.43 -29.04
CA ASP A 253 -12.75 -6.87 -30.04
C ASP A 253 -11.37 -7.06 -29.41
N GLU A 254 -10.81 -8.26 -29.58
CA GLU A 254 -9.44 -8.57 -29.17
C GLU A 254 -8.47 -7.73 -30.02
N THR A 255 -7.89 -6.73 -29.40
CA THR A 255 -6.87 -5.87 -30.03
C THR A 255 -5.49 -6.37 -29.60
N THR A 256 -4.56 -6.45 -30.54
CA THR A 256 -3.15 -6.80 -30.25
C THR A 256 -2.26 -5.60 -30.51
N TYR A 257 -1.25 -5.43 -29.67
CA TYR A 257 -0.26 -4.37 -29.78
C TYR A 257 1.14 -4.98 -29.90
N THR A 258 1.96 -4.41 -30.72
CA THR A 258 3.39 -4.77 -30.78
C THR A 258 4.15 -4.14 -29.63
N PHE A 259 5.30 -4.72 -29.25
CA PHE A 259 6.15 -4.12 -28.23
C PHE A 259 6.61 -2.71 -28.61
N ASP A 260 6.89 -2.47 -29.90
CA ASP A 260 7.28 -1.15 -30.41
C ASP A 260 6.16 -0.10 -30.25
N GLU A 261 4.89 -0.46 -30.48
CA GLU A 261 3.76 0.43 -30.25
C GLU A 261 3.65 0.82 -28.79
N ILE A 262 3.81 -0.14 -27.87
CA ILE A 262 3.78 0.10 -26.43
C ILE A 262 4.95 0.99 -26.00
N LEU A 263 6.18 0.66 -26.42
CA LEU A 263 7.39 1.43 -26.04
C LEU A 263 7.39 2.86 -26.62
N ASN A 264 6.67 3.10 -27.70
CA ASN A 264 6.51 4.43 -28.28
C ASN A 264 5.35 5.24 -27.63
N THR A 265 4.60 4.64 -26.70
CA THR A 265 3.56 5.36 -25.97
C THR A 265 4.20 6.33 -24.98
N THR A 266 3.77 7.58 -25.02
CA THR A 266 4.27 8.64 -24.16
C THR A 266 3.14 9.33 -23.44
N PHE A 267 3.43 9.85 -22.27
CA PHE A 267 2.49 10.55 -21.39
C PHE A 267 3.03 11.91 -20.99
N LYS A 268 2.17 12.71 -20.40
CA LYS A 268 2.53 13.98 -19.77
C LYS A 268 2.20 13.92 -18.28
N LEU A 269 3.18 14.15 -17.44
CA LEU A 269 2.99 14.41 -16.01
C LEU A 269 2.73 15.90 -15.82
N ILE A 270 1.66 16.21 -15.08
CA ILE A 270 1.29 17.56 -14.69
C ILE A 270 1.30 17.62 -13.15
N LEU A 271 2.02 18.58 -12.60
CA LEU A 271 2.01 18.76 -11.15
C LEU A 271 0.61 19.23 -10.70
N PRO A 272 0.14 18.83 -9.52
CA PRO A 272 -1.13 19.30 -8.98
C PRO A 272 -1.25 20.82 -8.95
N THR A 273 -0.14 21.50 -8.82
CA THR A 273 -0.06 22.97 -8.76
C THR A 273 -0.14 23.67 -10.12
N ASP A 274 0.08 22.94 -11.23
CA ASP A 274 0.12 23.53 -12.58
C ASP A 274 -1.27 23.88 -13.15
N VAL A 275 -2.34 23.37 -12.53
CA VAL A 275 -3.71 23.64 -12.95
C VAL A 275 -4.27 24.95 -12.40
N TYR A 276 -3.51 25.64 -11.55
CA TYR A 276 -3.93 26.90 -10.94
C TYR A 276 -3.27 28.12 -11.61
N SER A 277 -3.98 29.23 -11.58
CA SER A 277 -3.49 30.53 -12.07
C SER A 277 -3.78 31.62 -11.05
N TYR A 278 -2.79 32.46 -10.77
CA TYR A 278 -2.98 33.61 -9.88
C TYR A 278 -3.81 34.70 -10.56
N ASN A 279 -4.84 35.16 -9.86
CA ASN A 279 -5.67 36.28 -10.30
C ASN A 279 -5.28 37.55 -9.54
N GLU A 280 -4.50 38.42 -10.19
CA GLU A 280 -3.99 39.68 -9.58
C GLU A 280 -5.11 40.62 -9.10
N SER A 281 -6.28 40.60 -9.74
CA SER A 281 -7.38 41.53 -9.39
C SER A 281 -8.17 41.06 -8.15
N LYS A 282 -8.15 39.77 -7.84
CA LYS A 282 -8.82 39.18 -6.69
C LYS A 282 -7.83 38.77 -5.59
N GLU A 283 -6.53 38.76 -5.90
CA GLU A 283 -5.43 38.31 -5.04
C GLU A 283 -5.61 36.83 -4.57
N ILE A 284 -6.18 35.98 -5.43
CA ILE A 284 -6.42 34.54 -5.16
C ILE A 284 -5.88 33.66 -6.27
N TRP A 285 -5.73 32.36 -5.98
CA TRP A 285 -5.44 31.33 -6.97
C TRP A 285 -6.72 30.68 -7.46
N GLU A 286 -6.92 30.67 -8.77
CA GLU A 286 -8.11 30.11 -9.42
C GLU A 286 -7.77 28.76 -10.07
N ASP A 287 -8.59 27.74 -9.82
CA ASP A 287 -8.56 26.47 -10.51
C ASP A 287 -8.95 26.67 -12.00
N LYS A 288 -8.13 26.20 -12.91
CA LYS A 288 -8.31 26.28 -14.36
C LYS A 288 -8.44 24.90 -15.01
N SER A 289 -8.60 23.84 -14.22
CA SER A 289 -8.74 22.46 -14.72
C SER A 289 -9.91 22.28 -15.70
N ASP A 290 -10.98 23.06 -15.55
CA ASP A 290 -12.14 23.07 -16.46
C ASP A 290 -11.93 23.93 -17.73
N ASN A 291 -10.79 24.60 -17.87
CA ASN A 291 -10.51 25.44 -19.03
C ASN A 291 -9.67 24.67 -20.07
N ASP A 292 -10.30 24.19 -21.12
CA ASP A 292 -9.67 23.36 -22.16
C ASP A 292 -8.44 24.01 -22.80
N ILE A 293 -8.49 25.33 -23.05
CA ILE A 293 -7.36 26.05 -23.69
C ILE A 293 -6.18 26.13 -22.74
N PHE A 294 -6.45 26.42 -21.47
CA PHE A 294 -5.44 26.46 -20.43
C PHE A 294 -4.82 25.09 -20.23
N MET A 295 -5.65 24.07 -20.03
CA MET A 295 -5.18 22.70 -19.81
C MET A 295 -4.43 22.14 -21.01
N LYS A 296 -4.85 22.43 -22.24
CA LYS A 296 -4.10 22.06 -23.44
C LYS A 296 -2.69 22.64 -23.45
N ASN A 297 -2.54 23.89 -23.01
CA ASN A 297 -1.22 24.52 -22.88
C ASN A 297 -0.40 23.89 -21.75
N VAL A 298 -1.01 23.63 -20.59
CA VAL A 298 -0.36 22.97 -19.45
C VAL A 298 0.15 21.59 -19.84
N VAL A 299 -0.72 20.74 -20.45
CA VAL A 299 -0.35 19.38 -20.83
C VAL A 299 0.76 19.39 -21.90
N ASN A 300 0.68 20.26 -22.92
CA ASN A 300 1.73 20.32 -23.95
C ASN A 300 3.11 20.70 -23.38
N ASN A 301 3.14 21.48 -22.29
CA ASN A 301 4.38 21.88 -21.61
C ASN A 301 4.75 20.96 -20.43
N GLY A 302 3.91 19.98 -20.09
CA GLY A 302 4.15 19.05 -18.99
C GLY A 302 5.37 18.15 -19.20
N THR A 303 5.80 17.49 -18.14
CA THR A 303 6.96 16.59 -18.17
C THR A 303 6.64 15.32 -18.97
N ASP A 304 7.52 15.00 -19.92
CA ASP A 304 7.38 13.76 -20.72
C ASP A 304 7.67 12.52 -19.86
N ILE A 305 6.75 11.58 -19.86
CA ILE A 305 6.91 10.23 -19.29
C ILE A 305 6.85 9.22 -20.43
N LYS A 306 7.76 8.23 -20.43
CA LYS A 306 7.84 7.20 -21.48
C LYS A 306 7.92 5.80 -20.88
N ILE A 307 7.36 4.83 -21.59
CA ILE A 307 7.52 3.42 -21.27
C ILE A 307 8.92 2.99 -21.75
N ALA A 308 9.82 2.70 -20.80
CA ALA A 308 11.19 2.27 -21.09
C ALA A 308 11.29 0.76 -21.28
N GLY A 309 10.37 0.00 -20.68
CA GLY A 309 10.38 -1.44 -20.76
C GLY A 309 9.02 -2.09 -20.57
N ILE A 310 8.94 -3.33 -21.04
CA ILE A 310 7.80 -4.21 -20.82
C ILE A 310 8.33 -5.41 -20.05
N ILE A 311 7.71 -5.70 -18.90
CA ILE A 311 8.12 -6.76 -17.99
C ILE A 311 6.98 -7.71 -17.71
N LYS A 312 7.30 -8.96 -17.40
CA LYS A 312 6.32 -9.96 -16.96
C LYS A 312 6.85 -10.73 -15.75
N PRO A 313 5.97 -11.36 -14.95
CA PRO A 313 6.38 -12.26 -13.89
C PRO A 313 7.37 -13.32 -14.40
N SER A 314 8.44 -13.56 -13.64
CA SER A 314 9.38 -14.63 -13.90
C SER A 314 8.72 -15.99 -13.63
N GLU A 315 9.04 -17.03 -14.41
CA GLU A 315 8.53 -18.39 -14.19
C GLU A 315 8.92 -18.97 -12.82
N GLU A 316 9.98 -18.43 -12.21
CA GLU A 316 10.47 -18.86 -10.91
C GLU A 316 9.88 -18.06 -9.74
N ALA A 317 9.25 -16.92 -10.00
CA ALA A 317 8.65 -16.08 -8.97
C ALA A 317 7.35 -16.72 -8.44
N VAL A 318 7.23 -16.81 -7.13
CA VAL A 318 6.01 -17.30 -6.47
C VAL A 318 4.99 -16.18 -6.30
N SER A 319 5.46 -14.95 -6.13
CA SER A 319 4.67 -13.73 -6.02
C SER A 319 5.46 -12.56 -6.58
N THR A 320 4.77 -11.51 -7.01
CA THR A 320 5.38 -10.29 -7.55
C THR A 320 4.86 -9.07 -6.82
N SER A 321 5.71 -8.05 -6.69
CA SER A 321 5.38 -6.77 -6.05
C SER A 321 4.28 -6.01 -6.79
N LEU A 322 4.25 -6.11 -8.14
CA LEU A 322 3.18 -5.58 -8.98
C LEU A 322 2.62 -6.71 -9.85
N SER A 323 1.32 -6.89 -9.85
CA SER A 323 0.67 -7.92 -10.67
C SER A 323 0.35 -7.43 -12.10
N ARG A 324 0.22 -6.12 -12.30
CA ARG A 324 -0.17 -5.49 -13.58
C ARG A 324 -0.03 -3.97 -13.50
N GLY A 325 -0.11 -3.30 -14.63
CA GLY A 325 -0.18 -1.83 -14.72
C GLY A 325 1.16 -1.19 -15.05
N ILE A 326 1.35 0.04 -14.62
CA ILE A 326 2.55 0.83 -14.85
C ILE A 326 3.35 0.96 -13.55
N GLY A 327 4.60 0.52 -13.62
CA GLY A 327 5.57 0.70 -12.53
C GLY A 327 6.43 1.94 -12.77
N TYR A 328 6.43 2.88 -11.83
CA TYR A 328 7.29 4.06 -11.85
C TYR A 328 8.29 4.04 -10.68
N THR A 329 9.36 4.79 -10.79
CA THR A 329 10.43 4.80 -9.78
C THR A 329 10.14 5.78 -8.65
N LYS A 330 10.81 5.60 -7.50
CA LYS A 330 10.78 6.51 -6.36
C LYS A 330 11.20 7.94 -6.74
N GLU A 331 12.14 8.07 -7.67
CA GLU A 331 12.61 9.37 -8.15
C GLU A 331 11.49 10.18 -8.82
N LEU A 332 10.45 9.52 -9.39
CA LEU A 332 9.27 10.21 -9.90
C LEU A 332 8.45 10.83 -8.75
N THR A 333 8.26 10.09 -7.66
CA THR A 333 7.61 10.60 -6.44
C THR A 333 8.35 11.82 -5.89
N GLU A 334 9.68 11.71 -5.74
CA GLU A 334 10.52 12.81 -5.28
C GLU A 334 10.48 14.02 -6.23
N TYR A 335 10.47 13.78 -7.53
CA TYR A 335 10.33 14.86 -8.53
C TYR A 335 9.02 15.62 -8.38
N ILE A 336 7.89 14.91 -8.18
CA ILE A 336 6.59 15.53 -7.98
C ILE A 336 6.58 16.36 -6.69
N ILE A 337 7.02 15.79 -5.57
CA ILE A 337 7.04 16.48 -4.27
C ILE A 337 7.89 17.76 -4.34
N ASN A 338 9.10 17.65 -4.87
CA ASN A 338 10.00 18.80 -5.00
C ASN A 338 9.40 19.88 -5.94
N GLY A 339 8.83 19.45 -7.08
CA GLY A 339 8.19 20.37 -8.02
C GLY A 339 7.00 21.11 -7.42
N VAL A 340 6.15 20.41 -6.68
CA VAL A 340 5.01 20.99 -5.95
C VAL A 340 5.50 22.00 -4.92
N ASN A 341 6.43 21.61 -4.04
CA ASN A 341 6.93 22.45 -2.96
C ASN A 341 7.68 23.69 -3.49
N ASP A 342 8.29 23.59 -4.67
CA ASP A 342 8.95 24.72 -5.33
C ASP A 342 8.00 25.66 -6.07
N SER A 343 6.76 25.27 -6.29
CA SER A 343 5.75 26.05 -7.00
C SER A 343 5.41 27.36 -6.26
N ALA A 344 4.98 28.37 -7.03
CA ALA A 344 4.60 29.66 -6.46
C ALA A 344 3.36 29.56 -5.56
N ILE A 345 2.39 28.72 -5.94
CA ILE A 345 1.14 28.54 -5.17
C ILE A 345 1.41 27.85 -3.84
N ALA A 346 2.25 26.79 -3.83
CA ALA A 346 2.60 26.11 -2.58
C ALA A 346 3.35 27.03 -1.63
N LYS A 347 4.32 27.80 -2.15
CA LYS A 347 5.05 28.80 -1.37
C LYS A 347 4.13 29.91 -0.83
N ALA A 348 3.11 30.32 -1.60
CA ALA A 348 2.13 31.31 -1.14
C ALA A 348 1.30 30.78 0.03
N GLN A 349 0.79 29.52 -0.06
CA GLN A 349 0.02 28.93 1.03
C GLN A 349 0.86 28.71 2.29
N LEU A 350 2.11 28.25 2.15
CA LEU A 350 3.00 28.05 3.31
C LEU A 350 3.52 29.35 3.92
N ALA A 351 3.49 30.46 3.18
CA ALA A 351 3.85 31.78 3.70
C ALA A 351 2.71 32.43 4.50
N ASP A 352 1.47 32.03 4.25
CA ASP A 352 0.29 32.47 4.99
C ASP A 352 -0.56 31.23 5.33
N GLU A 353 -0.29 30.65 6.51
CA GLU A 353 -0.94 29.43 7.00
C GLU A 353 -2.35 29.68 7.57
N ASP A 354 -2.72 30.94 7.76
CA ASP A 354 -4.01 31.33 8.34
C ASP A 354 -5.06 31.67 7.27
N THR A 355 -4.66 31.86 6.01
CA THR A 355 -5.53 32.31 4.90
C THR A 355 -5.66 31.23 3.82
N ASP A 356 -6.89 30.99 3.39
CA ASP A 356 -7.17 30.15 2.21
C ASP A 356 -6.81 30.91 0.93
N ILE A 357 -5.77 30.50 0.23
CA ILE A 357 -5.29 31.14 -1.00
C ILE A 357 -6.27 31.05 -2.18
N PHE A 358 -7.28 30.17 -2.11
CA PHE A 358 -8.30 30.00 -3.15
C PHE A 358 -9.46 30.97 -3.00
N THR A 359 -9.75 31.39 -1.78
CA THR A 359 -10.86 32.30 -1.47
C THR A 359 -10.40 33.66 -0.97
N GLY A 360 -9.16 33.78 -0.47
CA GLY A 360 -8.59 34.99 0.12
C GLY A 360 -9.16 35.30 1.50
N VAL A 361 -9.88 34.36 2.14
CA VAL A 361 -10.43 34.55 3.48
C VAL A 361 -9.76 33.64 4.50
N PRO A 362 -9.73 34.01 5.79
CA PRO A 362 -9.12 33.19 6.83
C PRO A 362 -9.77 31.81 6.95
N PHE A 363 -8.98 30.83 7.35
CA PHE A 363 -9.50 29.53 7.76
C PHE A 363 -10.33 29.67 9.06
N ASP A 364 -11.40 28.86 9.19
CA ASP A 364 -12.15 28.79 10.43
C ASP A 364 -11.45 27.83 11.41
N ASN A 365 -10.49 28.37 12.16
CA ASN A 365 -9.73 27.60 13.15
C ASN A 365 -10.57 27.27 14.41
N ASN A 366 -11.83 27.76 14.51
CA ASN A 366 -12.70 27.60 15.67
C ASN A 366 -14.01 26.86 15.33
N LYS A 367 -14.06 26.07 14.28
CA LYS A 367 -15.26 25.35 13.80
C LYS A 367 -16.03 24.62 14.90
N ASP A 368 -15.32 24.03 15.84
CA ASP A 368 -15.88 23.19 16.91
C ASP A 368 -16.13 23.97 18.21
N THR A 369 -15.74 25.25 18.26
CA THR A 369 -15.98 26.09 19.43
C THR A 369 -17.25 26.90 19.20
N PRO A 370 -18.33 26.63 19.90
CA PRO A 370 -19.56 27.43 19.76
C PRO A 370 -19.26 28.87 20.18
N ILE A 371 -19.67 29.82 19.34
CA ILE A 371 -19.58 31.25 19.66
C ILE A 371 -20.38 31.53 20.96
N THR A 372 -19.75 32.23 21.86
CA THR A 372 -20.33 32.58 23.18
C THR A 372 -20.70 34.04 23.21
N MET A 373 -21.53 34.42 24.23
CA MET A 373 -21.83 35.84 24.45
C MET A 373 -20.62 36.68 24.86
N ASP A 374 -19.57 36.02 25.39
CA ASP A 374 -18.31 36.70 25.70
C ASP A 374 -17.57 37.08 24.40
N ASP A 375 -17.60 36.25 23.35
CA ASP A 375 -17.05 36.56 22.03
C ASP A 375 -17.80 37.72 21.38
N VAL A 376 -19.11 37.75 21.50
CA VAL A 376 -19.95 38.89 21.05
C VAL A 376 -19.57 40.17 21.79
N GLN A 377 -19.33 40.07 23.10
CA GLN A 377 -18.94 41.24 23.91
C GLN A 377 -17.52 41.71 23.51
N ALA A 378 -16.58 40.80 23.30
CA ALA A 378 -15.24 41.14 22.84
C ALA A 378 -15.25 41.84 21.46
N TYR A 379 -16.08 41.35 20.54
CA TYR A 379 -16.31 42.01 19.26
C TYR A 379 -16.85 43.42 19.42
N LEU A 380 -17.87 43.61 20.26
CA LEU A 380 -18.44 44.91 20.53
C LEU A 380 -17.40 45.92 21.08
N GLU A 381 -16.49 45.43 21.92
CA GLU A 381 -15.41 46.25 22.49
C GLU A 381 -14.32 46.62 21.46
N SER A 382 -14.16 45.82 20.39
CA SER A 382 -13.24 46.10 19.30
C SER A 382 -13.72 47.17 18.32
N LEU A 383 -15.03 47.50 18.30
CA LEU A 383 -15.60 48.50 17.40
C LEU A 383 -15.27 49.93 17.84
N PRO A 384 -15.23 50.91 16.90
CA PRO A 384 -15.20 52.32 17.21
C PRO A 384 -16.36 52.74 18.14
N SER A 385 -16.16 53.70 19.04
CA SER A 385 -17.11 54.06 20.10
C SER A 385 -18.51 54.47 19.59
N ASP A 386 -18.58 55.05 18.40
CA ASP A 386 -19.86 55.42 17.75
C ASP A 386 -20.59 54.24 17.18
N GLU A 387 -19.89 53.23 16.68
CA GLU A 387 -20.44 51.98 16.18
C GLU A 387 -20.86 51.04 17.32
N GLN A 388 -20.12 51.02 18.43
CA GLN A 388 -20.46 50.26 19.63
C GLN A 388 -21.88 50.56 20.13
N ALA A 389 -22.22 51.85 20.23
CA ALA A 389 -23.51 52.29 20.75
C ALA A 389 -24.68 51.83 19.84
N GLN A 390 -24.47 51.94 18.51
CA GLN A 390 -25.47 51.54 17.52
C GLN A 390 -25.69 50.02 17.53
N THR A 391 -24.57 49.26 17.53
CA THR A 391 -24.60 47.78 17.51
C THR A 391 -25.21 47.23 18.79
N ARG A 392 -24.88 47.76 19.98
CA ARG A 392 -25.51 47.40 21.25
C ARG A 392 -27.02 47.66 21.25
N MET A 393 -27.44 48.79 20.68
CA MET A 393 -28.88 49.13 20.57
C MET A 393 -29.62 48.14 19.65
N PHE A 394 -28.98 47.75 18.54
CA PHE A 394 -29.52 46.76 17.63
C PHE A 394 -29.62 45.37 18.30
N LEU A 395 -28.56 44.90 18.92
CA LEU A 395 -28.54 43.57 19.59
C LEU A 395 -29.48 43.53 20.78
N SER A 396 -29.74 44.64 21.46
CA SER A 396 -30.71 44.67 22.58
C SER A 396 -32.15 44.35 22.19
N THR A 397 -32.45 44.32 20.90
CA THR A 397 -33.78 43.92 20.37
C THR A 397 -33.91 42.44 20.07
N MET A 398 -32.84 41.67 20.25
CA MET A 398 -32.74 40.23 19.93
C MET A 398 -32.57 39.40 21.20
N THR A 399 -32.91 38.12 21.14
CA THR A 399 -32.56 37.16 22.19
C THR A 399 -31.10 36.72 22.05
N ASP A 400 -30.50 36.21 23.15
CA ASP A 400 -29.15 35.71 23.14
C ASP A 400 -28.96 34.62 22.05
N GLU A 401 -29.94 33.73 21.87
CA GLU A 401 -29.91 32.68 20.83
C GLU A 401 -29.90 33.29 19.42
N GLN A 402 -30.67 34.34 19.17
CA GLN A 402 -30.70 35.04 17.88
C GLN A 402 -29.39 35.79 17.63
N ILE A 403 -28.79 36.37 18.67
CA ILE A 403 -27.49 37.04 18.60
C ILE A 403 -26.41 36.02 18.24
N LEU A 404 -26.35 34.90 18.96
CA LEU A 404 -25.36 33.85 18.70
C LEU A 404 -25.51 33.23 17.29
N ASP A 405 -26.76 32.97 16.83
CA ASP A 405 -27.02 32.47 15.50
C ASP A 405 -26.57 33.47 14.40
N MET A 406 -26.90 34.75 14.58
CA MET A 406 -26.47 35.80 13.66
C MET A 406 -24.93 35.95 13.60
N PHE A 407 -24.27 35.92 14.77
CA PHE A 407 -22.80 35.98 14.81
C PHE A 407 -22.16 34.73 14.19
N SER A 408 -22.71 33.55 14.48
CA SER A 408 -22.25 32.30 13.86
C SER A 408 -22.37 32.34 12.35
N GLN A 409 -23.48 32.82 11.81
CA GLN A 409 -23.66 32.99 10.37
C GLN A 409 -22.72 34.06 9.78
N SER A 410 -22.45 35.14 10.52
CA SER A 410 -21.53 36.21 10.10
C SER A 410 -20.08 35.72 10.07
N VAL A 411 -19.64 34.96 11.05
CA VAL A 411 -18.30 34.34 11.07
C VAL A 411 -18.16 33.36 9.92
N LYS A 412 -19.14 32.47 9.71
CA LYS A 412 -19.14 31.52 8.58
C LYS A 412 -19.10 32.23 7.21
N ALA A 413 -19.68 33.43 7.10
CA ALA A 413 -19.62 34.21 5.87
C ALA A 413 -18.26 34.91 5.66
N GLN A 414 -17.40 34.98 6.68
CA GLN A 414 -16.10 35.63 6.65
C GLN A 414 -14.92 34.63 6.70
N THR A 415 -15.19 33.35 6.86
CA THR A 415 -14.22 32.27 6.89
C THR A 415 -14.52 31.23 5.81
N THR A 416 -13.54 30.42 5.46
CA THR A 416 -13.73 29.28 4.57
C THR A 416 -13.95 27.98 5.36
N ASP A 417 -14.68 27.04 4.77
CA ASP A 417 -14.80 25.68 5.30
C ASP A 417 -13.56 24.83 5.07
N ALA A 418 -12.62 25.29 4.22
CA ALA A 418 -11.33 24.66 4.03
C ALA A 418 -10.45 24.77 5.28
N THR A 419 -9.41 23.95 5.34
CA THR A 419 -8.34 24.03 6.34
C THR A 419 -7.00 24.08 5.62
N LEU A 420 -5.95 24.50 6.32
CA LEU A 420 -4.59 24.46 5.79
C LEU A 420 -4.24 23.04 5.28
N GLU A 421 -4.61 21.98 6.05
CA GLU A 421 -4.32 20.61 5.68
C GLU A 421 -5.10 20.17 4.42
N THR A 422 -6.36 20.59 4.26
CA THR A 422 -7.12 20.30 3.04
C THR A 422 -6.52 21.02 1.82
N ASN A 423 -6.01 22.24 1.98
CA ASN A 423 -5.33 22.96 0.91
C ASN A 423 -3.96 22.33 0.57
N LYS A 424 -3.18 21.93 1.58
CA LYS A 424 -1.92 21.19 1.37
C LYS A 424 -2.16 19.89 0.60
N SER A 425 -3.14 19.10 1.03
CA SER A 425 -3.53 17.85 0.34
C SER A 425 -3.98 18.12 -1.11
N LYS A 426 -4.84 19.13 -1.33
CA LYS A 426 -5.33 19.51 -2.66
C LYS A 426 -4.20 19.94 -3.61
N LEU A 427 -3.17 20.59 -3.09
CA LEU A 427 -1.99 21.01 -3.84
C LEU A 427 -0.93 19.92 -3.97
N GLY A 428 -1.03 18.84 -3.17
CA GLY A 428 0.00 17.82 -3.07
C GLY A 428 1.25 18.28 -2.31
N ILE A 429 1.13 19.31 -1.46
CA ILE A 429 2.23 19.81 -0.61
C ILE A 429 2.54 18.75 0.44
N THR A 430 3.76 18.24 0.41
CA THR A 430 4.19 17.13 1.28
C THR A 430 5.65 17.32 1.65
N ASP A 431 5.99 16.97 2.90
CA ASP A 431 7.37 16.91 3.39
C ASP A 431 7.93 15.50 3.16
N LEU A 432 9.08 15.39 2.49
CA LEU A 432 9.76 14.10 2.33
C LEU A 432 10.12 13.44 3.67
N ASP A 433 10.26 14.23 4.73
CA ASP A 433 10.52 13.71 6.07
C ASP A 433 9.25 13.22 6.80
N ASP A 434 8.06 13.55 6.26
CA ASP A 434 6.77 13.18 6.85
C ASP A 434 5.95 12.31 5.87
N PRO A 435 6.27 11.01 5.75
CA PRO A 435 5.56 10.11 4.85
C PRO A 435 4.14 9.80 5.36
N SER A 436 3.20 9.55 4.44
CA SER A 436 1.87 9.05 4.75
C SER A 436 1.86 7.57 5.11
N GLY A 437 2.91 6.83 4.71
CA GLY A 437 3.09 5.42 5.03
C GLY A 437 4.54 4.99 4.97
N ILE A 438 4.86 3.94 5.74
CA ILE A 438 6.16 3.27 5.72
C ILE A 438 5.91 1.79 5.51
N ASN A 439 6.41 1.24 4.40
CA ASN A 439 6.37 -0.18 4.10
C ASN A 439 7.73 -0.80 4.39
N ILE A 440 7.80 -1.68 5.37
CA ILE A 440 9.03 -2.38 5.75
C ILE A 440 8.93 -3.81 5.24
N TYR A 441 9.82 -4.20 4.36
CA TYR A 441 9.88 -5.52 3.75
C TYR A 441 10.93 -6.38 4.47
N PRO A 442 10.54 -7.32 5.34
CA PRO A 442 11.48 -8.18 6.03
C PRO A 442 12.22 -9.09 5.06
N SER A 443 13.50 -9.40 5.35
CA SER A 443 14.30 -10.32 4.53
C SER A 443 13.82 -11.78 4.65
N ASP A 444 13.31 -12.17 5.83
CA ASP A 444 12.74 -13.46 6.16
C ASP A 444 11.81 -13.36 7.39
N PHE A 445 11.24 -14.47 7.84
CA PHE A 445 10.32 -14.47 8.99
C PHE A 445 10.99 -14.15 10.32
N ASP A 446 12.24 -14.59 10.51
CA ASP A 446 13.00 -14.27 11.73
C ASP A 446 13.27 -12.76 11.78
N SER A 447 13.66 -12.19 10.64
CA SER A 447 13.82 -10.74 10.46
C SER A 447 12.53 -9.97 10.72
N LYS A 448 11.38 -10.50 10.27
CA LYS A 448 10.07 -9.92 10.57
C LYS A 448 9.80 -9.83 12.07
N GLU A 449 10.04 -10.92 12.81
CA GLU A 449 9.87 -10.94 14.28
C GLU A 449 10.82 -9.92 14.94
N HIS A 450 12.06 -9.81 14.47
CA HIS A 450 13.01 -8.80 14.97
C HIS A 450 12.50 -7.38 14.74
N ILE A 451 11.99 -7.06 13.53
CA ILE A 451 11.43 -5.74 13.23
C ILE A 451 10.24 -5.42 14.14
N GLN A 452 9.35 -6.39 14.36
CA GLN A 452 8.22 -6.22 15.28
C GLN A 452 8.67 -5.94 16.72
N ASN A 453 9.72 -6.63 17.19
CA ASN A 453 10.31 -6.37 18.50
C ASN A 453 10.91 -4.96 18.58
N ILE A 454 11.61 -4.48 17.53
CA ILE A 454 12.16 -3.13 17.49
C ILE A 454 11.05 -2.08 17.56
N ILE A 455 9.93 -2.26 16.83
CA ILE A 455 8.77 -1.37 16.91
C ILE A 455 8.17 -1.38 18.32
N SER A 456 8.06 -2.55 18.95
CA SER A 456 7.56 -2.70 20.33
C SER A 456 8.46 -2.00 21.35
N ASP A 457 9.78 -2.11 21.19
CA ASP A 457 10.77 -1.46 22.06
C ASP A 457 10.75 0.06 21.88
N TYR A 458 10.60 0.55 20.63
CA TYR A 458 10.39 1.96 20.33
C TYR A 458 9.13 2.47 21.04
N ASN A 459 7.99 1.81 20.89
CA ASN A 459 6.74 2.18 21.55
C ASN A 459 6.89 2.24 23.07
N THR A 460 7.53 1.22 23.65
CA THR A 460 7.80 1.18 25.11
C THR A 460 8.68 2.36 25.55
N SER A 461 9.67 2.74 24.75
CA SER A 461 10.52 3.89 25.03
C SER A 461 9.75 5.21 24.96
N GLN A 462 8.92 5.40 23.91
CA GLN A 462 8.12 6.62 23.76
C GLN A 462 7.13 6.80 24.91
N GLN A 463 6.45 5.73 25.32
CA GLN A 463 5.54 5.75 26.47
C GLN A 463 6.25 6.08 27.80
N LYS A 464 7.46 5.55 28.02
CA LYS A 464 8.26 5.89 29.22
C LYS A 464 8.67 7.36 29.26
N ASP A 465 8.91 7.94 28.09
CA ASP A 465 9.28 9.35 27.93
C ASP A 465 8.07 10.29 27.95
N GLY A 466 6.85 9.76 28.09
CA GLY A 466 5.59 10.51 28.09
C GLY A 466 5.21 11.10 26.72
N LYS A 467 5.64 10.46 25.63
CA LYS A 467 5.39 10.81 24.23
C LYS A 467 4.45 9.79 23.59
N ASP A 468 3.26 9.65 24.15
CA ASP A 468 2.29 8.66 23.68
C ASP A 468 1.84 8.92 22.22
N GLU A 469 1.94 10.17 21.76
CA GLU A 469 1.67 10.57 20.37
C GLU A 469 2.65 9.97 19.34
N ASN A 470 3.81 9.46 19.79
CA ASN A 470 4.81 8.82 18.93
C ASN A 470 4.67 7.30 18.87
N VAL A 471 3.70 6.72 19.57
CA VAL A 471 3.44 5.28 19.53
C VAL A 471 2.99 4.86 18.15
N ILE A 472 3.62 3.82 17.58
CA ILE A 472 3.30 3.29 16.25
C ILE A 472 2.34 2.11 16.37
N ASN A 473 1.20 2.24 15.73
CA ASN A 473 0.18 1.21 15.61
C ASN A 473 0.14 0.66 14.18
N TYR A 474 0.05 -0.65 14.03
CA TYR A 474 -0.03 -1.30 12.71
C TYR A 474 -0.74 -2.65 12.80
N THR A 475 -1.21 -3.13 11.65
CA THR A 475 -1.82 -4.45 11.53
C THR A 475 -0.89 -5.41 10.79
N ASP A 476 -0.60 -6.57 11.39
CA ASP A 476 0.21 -7.62 10.79
C ASP A 476 -0.65 -8.61 9.99
N TYR A 477 -0.99 -8.27 8.76
CA TYR A 477 -1.76 -9.13 7.86
C TYR A 477 -1.06 -10.45 7.54
N VAL A 478 0.26 -10.39 7.37
CA VAL A 478 1.07 -11.57 7.01
C VAL A 478 1.12 -12.55 8.18
N GLY A 479 1.29 -12.06 9.41
CA GLY A 479 1.30 -12.90 10.60
C GLY A 479 0.02 -13.72 10.75
N ILE A 480 -1.13 -13.10 10.47
CA ILE A 480 -2.43 -13.76 10.54
C ILE A 480 -2.54 -14.90 9.50
N ILE A 481 -2.17 -14.63 8.25
CA ILE A 481 -2.27 -15.62 7.15
C ILE A 481 -1.21 -16.73 7.32
N MET A 482 0.01 -16.37 7.68
CA MET A 482 1.16 -17.28 7.67
C MET A 482 1.29 -18.14 8.93
N SER A 483 0.59 -17.84 10.01
CA SER A 483 0.56 -18.72 11.19
C SER A 483 0.13 -20.15 10.82
N SER A 484 -0.85 -20.29 9.94
CA SER A 484 -1.34 -21.58 9.43
C SER A 484 -0.31 -22.28 8.52
N VAL A 485 0.42 -21.55 7.69
CA VAL A 485 1.45 -22.09 6.80
C VAL A 485 2.65 -22.62 7.60
N THR A 486 3.08 -21.91 8.62
CA THR A 486 4.19 -22.33 9.50
C THR A 486 3.88 -23.66 10.21
N VAL A 487 2.64 -23.88 10.65
CA VAL A 487 2.22 -25.15 11.26
C VAL A 487 2.36 -26.30 10.27
N ILE A 488 1.95 -26.11 9.01
CA ILE A 488 2.05 -27.12 7.95
C ILE A 488 3.53 -27.44 7.64
N ILE A 489 4.37 -26.41 7.52
CA ILE A 489 5.82 -26.53 7.28
C ILE A 489 6.49 -27.34 8.39
N ASN A 490 6.22 -27.00 9.64
CA ASN A 490 6.76 -27.72 10.80
C ASN A 490 6.29 -29.19 10.82
N ALA A 491 5.03 -29.45 10.50
CA ALA A 491 4.51 -30.81 10.42
C ALA A 491 5.23 -31.64 9.35
N ILE A 492 5.44 -31.09 8.15
CA ILE A 492 6.21 -31.75 7.07
C ILE A 492 7.65 -32.01 7.53
N SER A 493 8.31 -31.05 8.13
CA SER A 493 9.69 -31.17 8.63
C SER A 493 9.79 -32.27 9.70
N TYR A 494 8.90 -32.34 10.66
CA TYR A 494 8.87 -33.41 11.66
C TYR A 494 8.66 -34.80 11.06
N VAL A 495 7.78 -34.92 10.07
CA VAL A 495 7.57 -36.18 9.35
C VAL A 495 8.83 -36.63 8.62
N LEU A 496 9.52 -35.70 7.94
CA LEU A 496 10.80 -36.00 7.26
C LEU A 496 11.89 -36.44 8.25
N ILE A 497 12.03 -35.75 9.39
CA ILE A 497 12.98 -36.12 10.44
C ILE A 497 12.66 -37.51 11.00
N ALA A 498 11.38 -37.82 11.22
CA ALA A 498 10.97 -39.14 11.69
C ALA A 498 11.33 -40.24 10.69
N PHE A 499 11.13 -40.02 9.39
CA PHE A 499 11.53 -40.97 8.34
C PHE A 499 13.05 -41.19 8.30
N VAL A 500 13.87 -40.13 8.45
CA VAL A 500 15.33 -40.26 8.57
C VAL A 500 15.70 -41.13 9.78
N GLY A 501 15.09 -40.86 10.93
CA GLY A 501 15.32 -41.62 12.16
C GLY A 501 14.99 -43.12 11.99
N ILE A 502 13.83 -43.44 11.42
CA ILE A 502 13.39 -44.83 11.17
C ILE A 502 14.36 -45.51 10.19
N SER A 503 14.76 -44.83 9.11
CA SER A 503 15.69 -45.39 8.11
C SER A 503 17.04 -45.74 8.73
N LEU A 504 17.57 -44.88 9.61
CA LEU A 504 18.82 -45.09 10.35
C LEU A 504 18.73 -46.31 11.29
N ILE A 505 17.61 -46.45 12.02
CA ILE A 505 17.39 -47.56 12.95
C ILE A 505 17.34 -48.88 12.16
N VAL A 506 16.54 -48.94 11.07
CA VAL A 506 16.39 -50.13 10.24
C VAL A 506 17.74 -50.54 9.63
N SER A 507 18.50 -49.57 9.09
CA SER A 507 19.84 -49.83 8.53
C SER A 507 20.80 -50.37 9.59
N SER A 508 20.80 -49.80 10.79
CA SER A 508 21.66 -50.23 11.89
C SER A 508 21.34 -51.66 12.36
N ILE A 509 20.05 -52.00 12.49
CA ILE A 509 19.58 -53.34 12.84
C ILE A 509 19.99 -54.36 11.76
N MET A 510 19.78 -53.99 10.48
CA MET A 510 20.11 -54.88 9.34
C MET A 510 21.62 -55.17 9.30
N ILE A 511 22.46 -54.14 9.46
CA ILE A 511 23.92 -54.32 9.54
C ILE A 511 24.31 -55.16 10.73
N GLY A 512 23.70 -54.95 11.92
CA GLY A 512 23.90 -55.77 13.11
C GLY A 512 23.58 -57.23 12.93
N ILE A 513 22.40 -57.55 12.34
CA ILE A 513 21.97 -58.92 12.04
C ILE A 513 22.93 -59.60 11.09
N ILE A 514 23.30 -58.95 9.98
CA ILE A 514 24.19 -59.53 8.98
C ILE A 514 25.59 -59.75 9.56
N THR A 515 26.09 -58.84 10.38
CA THR A 515 27.36 -58.99 11.09
C THR A 515 27.33 -60.14 12.09
N TYR A 516 26.26 -60.27 12.88
CA TYR A 516 26.06 -61.32 13.83
C TYR A 516 26.02 -62.74 13.18
N ILE A 517 25.24 -62.86 12.10
CA ILE A 517 25.18 -64.11 11.32
C ILE A 517 26.57 -64.44 10.74
N SER A 518 27.31 -63.46 10.29
CA SER A 518 28.66 -63.64 9.74
C SER A 518 29.68 -64.11 10.78
N VAL A 519 29.51 -63.76 12.07
CA VAL A 519 30.35 -64.21 13.16
C VAL A 519 30.00 -65.62 13.63
N LEU A 520 28.69 -65.98 13.64
CA LEU A 520 28.23 -67.33 14.02
C LEU A 520 28.62 -68.44 13.01
N GLU A 521 28.81 -68.08 11.75
CA GLU A 521 29.23 -69.03 10.69
C GLU A 521 30.75 -69.18 10.54
N ARG A 522 31.54 -68.58 11.41
CA ARG A 522 33.00 -68.76 11.53
C ARG A 522 33.31 -69.80 12.57
#